data_0810e194534089d11f35bbb6a1dfcd94
#
_entry.id   0810e194534089d11f35bbb6a1dfcd94
#
_cell.length_a   1.000
_cell.length_b   1.000
_cell.length_c   1.000
_cell.angle_alpha   90.00
_cell.angle_beta   90.00
_cell.angle_gamma   90.00
#
_symmetry.space_group_name_H-M   'P 1'
#
loop_
_entity.id
_entity.type
_entity.pdbx_description
1 polymer ?
#
loop_
_entity_poly.entity_id
_entity_poly.type
_entity_poly.pdbx_seq_one_letter_code
_entity_poly.pdbx_strand_id
1 'polypeptide(L)'
;MKGRQVALGHVSGREAAAMLVDGQLEDLIIDPAELTPFAPGAILRGRVNRLMKGQGGVFVTLPDGASGYLRDRSGLREGQAVLAQVAGVAEAGKAVPLSARLLIRGRYGIVTPGVPGVNVSRAIRDADRREALQALGADALAGRELGLILRSAADQADDSDIAEELAENIDLAAAIAADIEGAPELLLDAAAPADTAWRDWAEPAPDVVEEFDDLPDDILDAIHALLSPRVALPGGAFAVIEPTSALVAVDVNTGPDTSPAAALKANIALARDLPRQLRLRGLGGQIVIDFAPISKRERGILDQELKKAFRPEGPDAVLTGWTAMGLYEMNRKRDRIPLALLLGKA
;
A
#
# COMPACT_ATOMS: atom_id res chain seq x y z
N MET A 1 -0.02 -5.28 25.77
CA MET A 1 0.91 -4.16 26.03
C MET A 1 0.28 -2.89 25.50
N LYS A 2 0.48 -1.73 26.09
CA LYS A 2 0.02 -0.45 25.52
C LYS A 2 1.15 0.13 24.67
N GLY A 3 0.78 0.81 23.60
CA GLY A 3 1.73 1.44 22.70
C GLY A 3 1.84 0.74 21.34
N ARG A 4 2.84 1.16 20.56
CA ARG A 4 3.09 0.70 19.19
C ARG A 4 4.32 -0.22 19.16
N GLN A 5 4.12 -1.43 18.68
CA GLN A 5 5.16 -2.46 18.62
C GLN A 5 5.33 -2.95 17.18
N VAL A 6 6.56 -3.28 16.81
CA VAL A 6 6.89 -3.95 15.55
C VAL A 6 7.57 -5.27 15.90
N ALA A 7 7.02 -6.36 15.39
CA ALA A 7 7.61 -7.69 15.44
C ALA A 7 8.10 -8.06 14.04
N LEU A 8 9.37 -8.43 13.93
CA LEU A 8 10.02 -8.94 12.73
C LEU A 8 10.24 -10.44 12.90
N GLY A 9 10.03 -11.26 11.89
CA GLY A 9 10.21 -12.69 11.96
C GLY A 9 9.63 -13.40 10.75
N HIS A 10 9.21 -14.65 10.90
CA HIS A 10 8.63 -15.41 9.79
C HIS A 10 7.19 -15.84 10.10
N VAL A 11 6.43 -16.00 9.02
CA VAL A 11 5.11 -16.64 9.03
C VAL A 11 5.06 -17.65 7.88
N SER A 12 4.80 -18.91 8.20
CA SER A 12 4.83 -20.00 7.22
C SER A 12 6.13 -20.05 6.40
N GLY A 13 7.26 -19.78 7.03
CA GLY A 13 8.60 -19.78 6.42
C GLY A 13 8.91 -18.55 5.55
N ARG A 14 8.04 -17.54 5.49
CA ARG A 14 8.26 -16.27 4.77
C ARG A 14 8.60 -15.16 5.73
N GLU A 15 9.58 -14.34 5.36
CA GLU A 15 9.89 -13.13 6.12
C GLU A 15 8.64 -12.24 6.26
N ALA A 16 8.44 -11.71 7.45
CA ALA A 16 7.28 -10.88 7.76
C ALA A 16 7.61 -9.79 8.79
N ALA A 17 6.87 -8.70 8.71
CA ALA A 17 6.83 -7.65 9.71
C ALA A 17 5.38 -7.41 10.13
N ALA A 18 5.12 -7.40 11.43
CA ALA A 18 3.81 -7.14 12.01
C ALA A 18 3.87 -5.91 12.91
N MET A 19 2.91 -5.00 12.73
CA MET A 19 2.75 -3.84 13.61
C MET A 19 1.52 -4.01 14.48
N LEU A 20 1.70 -3.86 15.79
CA LEU A 20 0.63 -3.87 16.77
C LEU A 20 0.46 -2.48 17.38
N VAL A 21 -0.79 -2.11 17.64
CA VAL A 21 -1.15 -0.91 18.39
C VAL A 21 -2.05 -1.34 19.53
N ASP A 22 -1.63 -1.07 20.76
CA ASP A 22 -2.33 -1.50 21.98
C ASP A 22 -2.66 -3.00 22.01
N GLY A 23 -1.76 -3.83 21.44
CA GLY A 23 -1.92 -5.29 21.34
C GLY A 23 -2.81 -5.76 20.19
N GLN A 24 -3.34 -4.87 19.36
CA GLN A 24 -4.12 -5.24 18.18
C GLN A 24 -3.22 -5.18 16.92
N LEU A 25 -3.25 -6.24 16.11
CA LEU A 25 -2.57 -6.26 14.81
C LEU A 25 -3.16 -5.17 13.90
N GLU A 26 -2.34 -4.19 13.56
CA GLU A 26 -2.74 -2.99 12.79
C GLU A 26 -2.24 -3.02 11.36
N ASP A 27 -1.04 -3.55 11.16
CA ASP A 27 -0.47 -3.71 9.82
C ASP A 27 0.39 -4.97 9.74
N LEU A 28 0.56 -5.50 8.51
CA LEU A 28 1.28 -6.74 8.23
C LEU A 28 1.90 -6.66 6.83
N ILE A 29 3.18 -7.01 6.75
CA ILE A 29 3.92 -7.14 5.51
C ILE A 29 4.51 -8.54 5.50
N ILE A 30 4.35 -9.27 4.39
CA ILE A 30 4.89 -10.62 4.20
C ILE A 30 5.62 -10.64 2.86
N ASP A 31 6.79 -11.24 2.83
CA ASP A 31 7.58 -11.37 1.60
C ASP A 31 6.83 -12.20 0.54
N PRO A 32 6.62 -11.63 -0.67
CA PRO A 32 5.96 -12.32 -1.76
C PRO A 32 6.90 -13.06 -2.71
N ALA A 33 8.21 -13.09 -2.46
CA ALA A 33 9.22 -13.54 -3.43
C ALA A 33 8.94 -14.93 -4.03
N GLU A 34 8.41 -15.87 -3.23
CA GLU A 34 8.04 -17.21 -3.72
C GLU A 34 6.81 -17.22 -4.65
N LEU A 35 5.99 -16.16 -4.61
CA LEU A 35 4.79 -16.07 -5.45
C LEU A 35 5.04 -15.31 -6.74
N THR A 36 5.84 -14.27 -6.69
CA THR A 36 6.09 -13.41 -7.84
C THR A 36 7.37 -12.60 -7.69
N PRO A 37 8.19 -12.53 -8.74
CA PRO A 37 9.31 -11.58 -8.78
C PRO A 37 8.84 -10.14 -9.08
N PHE A 38 7.55 -9.93 -9.37
CA PHE A 38 6.99 -8.63 -9.73
C PHE A 38 6.14 -8.07 -8.59
N ALA A 39 6.71 -7.98 -7.39
CA ALA A 39 6.04 -7.38 -6.25
C ALA A 39 5.90 -5.84 -6.40
N PRO A 40 4.86 -5.23 -5.84
CA PRO A 40 4.69 -3.77 -5.86
C PRO A 40 5.91 -3.05 -5.30
N GLY A 41 6.44 -2.09 -6.09
CA GLY A 41 7.66 -1.37 -5.74
C GLY A 41 8.90 -1.81 -6.51
N ALA A 42 8.96 -3.04 -7.01
CA ALA A 42 10.06 -3.52 -7.85
C ALA A 42 10.22 -2.65 -9.11
N ILE A 43 11.46 -2.39 -9.52
CA ILE A 43 11.78 -1.62 -10.74
C ILE A 43 12.45 -2.53 -11.74
N LEU A 44 11.99 -2.45 -12.99
CA LEU A 44 12.44 -3.31 -14.05
C LEU A 44 12.62 -2.56 -15.37
N ARG A 45 13.50 -3.09 -16.18
CA ARG A 45 13.62 -2.77 -17.60
C ARG A 45 12.71 -3.71 -18.37
N GLY A 46 11.85 -3.18 -19.23
CA GLY A 46 11.01 -3.94 -20.13
C GLY A 46 11.11 -3.43 -21.56
N ARG A 47 10.45 -4.14 -22.48
CA ARG A 47 10.33 -3.69 -23.88
C ARG A 47 8.87 -3.48 -24.24
N VAL A 48 8.58 -2.32 -24.82
CA VAL A 48 7.25 -2.02 -25.38
C VAL A 48 6.94 -3.06 -26.45
N ASN A 49 5.90 -3.85 -26.23
CA ASN A 49 5.49 -4.91 -27.15
C ASN A 49 4.48 -4.37 -28.15
N ARG A 50 3.32 -3.91 -27.66
CA ARG A 50 2.22 -3.50 -28.51
C ARG A 50 1.53 -2.26 -28.01
N LEU A 51 1.31 -1.32 -28.93
CA LEU A 51 0.49 -0.13 -28.67
C LEU A 51 -1.00 -0.48 -28.84
N MET A 52 -1.79 -0.27 -27.80
CA MET A 52 -3.22 -0.50 -27.83
C MET A 52 -3.94 0.71 -28.45
N LYS A 53 -4.39 0.57 -29.69
CA LYS A 53 -5.21 1.61 -30.35
C LYS A 53 -6.55 1.73 -29.61
N GLY A 54 -6.80 2.92 -29.04
CA GLY A 54 -8.10 3.26 -28.40
C GLY A 54 -8.18 3.00 -26.88
N GLN A 55 -7.23 2.30 -26.24
CA GLN A 55 -7.26 2.00 -24.80
C GLN A 55 -6.26 2.79 -23.94
N GLY A 56 -5.47 3.68 -24.54
CA GLY A 56 -4.65 4.63 -23.80
C GLY A 56 -3.39 4.09 -23.11
N GLY A 57 -3.03 2.80 -23.27
CA GLY A 57 -1.86 2.19 -22.66
C GLY A 57 -1.03 1.35 -23.61
N VAL A 58 0.07 0.77 -23.10
CA VAL A 58 0.96 -0.12 -23.82
C VAL A 58 1.21 -1.40 -23.02
N PHE A 59 1.34 -2.53 -23.72
CA PHE A 59 1.91 -3.73 -23.14
C PHE A 59 3.42 -3.68 -23.20
N VAL A 60 4.03 -4.19 -22.15
CA VAL A 60 5.49 -4.25 -21.97
C VAL A 60 5.88 -5.70 -21.72
N THR A 61 6.82 -6.21 -22.50
CA THR A 61 7.43 -7.51 -22.22
C THR A 61 8.40 -7.35 -21.05
N LEU A 62 8.19 -8.11 -20.00
CA LEU A 62 8.97 -8.17 -18.78
C LEU A 62 9.97 -9.34 -18.83
N PRO A 63 10.86 -9.50 -17.84
CA PRO A 63 11.67 -10.71 -17.70
C PRO A 63 10.83 -11.98 -17.80
N ASP A 64 11.44 -13.07 -18.27
CA ASP A 64 10.80 -14.38 -18.46
C ASP A 64 9.57 -14.38 -19.38
N GLY A 65 9.42 -13.34 -20.20
CA GLY A 65 8.30 -13.20 -21.13
C GLY A 65 6.97 -12.80 -20.48
N ALA A 66 6.98 -12.44 -19.20
CA ALA A 66 5.79 -11.93 -18.52
C ALA A 66 5.28 -10.64 -19.18
N SER A 67 3.99 -10.35 -19.00
CA SER A 67 3.35 -9.18 -19.59
C SER A 67 3.07 -8.11 -18.54
N GLY A 68 3.57 -6.91 -18.77
CA GLY A 68 3.24 -5.71 -18.01
C GLY A 68 2.28 -4.80 -18.78
N TYR A 69 1.52 -3.99 -18.07
CA TYR A 69 0.65 -2.96 -18.64
C TYR A 69 1.00 -1.59 -18.07
N LEU A 70 1.45 -0.70 -18.95
CA LEU A 70 1.77 0.68 -18.64
C LEU A 70 0.65 1.59 -19.18
N ARG A 71 -0.03 2.29 -18.28
CA ARG A 71 -1.18 3.12 -18.66
C ARG A 71 -0.78 4.35 -19.46
N ASP A 72 0.33 5.00 -19.10
CA ASP A 72 0.86 6.14 -19.85
C ASP A 72 1.73 5.65 -21.00
N ARG A 73 1.35 6.07 -22.22
CA ARG A 73 2.03 5.71 -23.47
C ARG A 73 2.73 6.88 -24.16
N SER A 74 2.79 8.05 -23.52
CA SER A 74 3.27 9.29 -24.16
C SER A 74 4.67 9.13 -24.73
N GLY A 75 4.78 9.20 -26.06
CA GLY A 75 6.04 9.12 -26.78
C GLY A 75 6.67 7.73 -26.94
N LEU A 76 6.06 6.66 -26.41
CA LEU A 76 6.60 5.29 -26.50
C LEU A 76 6.36 4.65 -27.88
N ARG A 77 7.34 3.84 -28.33
CA ARG A 77 7.31 3.11 -29.61
C ARG A 77 7.47 1.61 -29.37
N GLU A 78 6.94 0.79 -30.27
CA GLU A 78 7.15 -0.66 -30.24
C GLU A 78 8.65 -1.00 -30.31
N GLY A 79 9.08 -1.98 -29.51
CA GLY A 79 10.47 -2.40 -29.38
C GLY A 79 11.34 -1.48 -28.50
N GLN A 80 10.85 -0.32 -28.08
CA GLN A 80 11.58 0.60 -27.20
C GLN A 80 11.78 -0.01 -25.82
N ALA A 81 12.98 0.13 -25.25
CA ALA A 81 13.24 -0.18 -23.86
C ALA A 81 12.57 0.89 -22.96
N VAL A 82 12.04 0.46 -21.85
CA VAL A 82 11.44 1.35 -20.86
C VAL A 82 11.80 0.88 -19.45
N LEU A 83 12.05 1.83 -18.57
CA LEU A 83 12.11 1.59 -17.12
C LEU A 83 10.70 1.77 -16.55
N ALA A 84 10.29 0.81 -15.76
CA ALA A 84 8.97 0.83 -15.14
C ALA A 84 9.01 0.26 -13.72
N GLN A 85 8.15 0.79 -12.85
CA GLN A 85 7.96 0.28 -11.49
C GLN A 85 6.64 -0.46 -11.41
N VAL A 86 6.63 -1.59 -10.71
CA VAL A 86 5.41 -2.32 -10.42
C VAL A 86 4.53 -1.46 -9.51
N ALA A 87 3.35 -1.10 -10.02
CA ALA A 87 2.45 -0.13 -9.36
C ALA A 87 1.40 -0.78 -8.45
N GLY A 88 1.25 -2.10 -8.54
CA GLY A 88 0.26 -2.84 -7.78
C GLY A 88 0.26 -4.32 -8.12
N VAL A 89 -0.71 -5.05 -7.60
CA VAL A 89 -0.83 -6.50 -7.78
C VAL A 89 -1.60 -6.82 -9.04
N ALA A 90 -1.08 -7.75 -9.84
CA ALA A 90 -1.77 -8.27 -11.01
C ALA A 90 -2.93 -9.19 -10.58
N GLU A 91 -4.09 -9.01 -11.19
CA GLU A 91 -5.17 -9.99 -11.09
C GLU A 91 -4.82 -11.24 -11.92
N ALA A 92 -5.34 -12.38 -11.52
CA ALA A 92 -5.10 -13.63 -12.23
C ALA A 92 -5.40 -13.50 -13.74
N GLY A 93 -4.42 -13.85 -14.57
CA GLY A 93 -4.53 -13.77 -16.03
C GLY A 93 -4.43 -12.37 -16.63
N LYS A 94 -4.18 -11.33 -15.83
CA LYS A 94 -3.95 -9.96 -16.30
C LYS A 94 -2.46 -9.60 -16.27
N ALA A 95 -2.10 -8.60 -17.06
CA ALA A 95 -0.75 -8.05 -17.09
C ALA A 95 -0.41 -7.33 -15.77
N VAL A 96 0.86 -7.37 -15.38
CA VAL A 96 1.39 -6.67 -14.21
C VAL A 96 1.18 -5.16 -14.38
N PRO A 97 0.51 -4.47 -13.44
CA PRO A 97 0.31 -3.03 -13.55
C PRO A 97 1.63 -2.28 -13.32
N LEU A 98 1.98 -1.44 -14.27
CA LEU A 98 3.23 -0.69 -14.27
C LEU A 98 3.00 0.82 -14.22
N SER A 99 3.98 1.54 -13.67
CA SER A 99 4.12 2.99 -13.68
C SER A 99 5.44 3.38 -14.35
N ALA A 100 5.41 4.37 -15.25
CA ALA A 100 6.63 5.00 -15.77
C ALA A 100 7.27 5.94 -14.73
N ARG A 101 6.50 6.35 -13.71
CA ARG A 101 7.03 7.17 -12.63
C ARG A 101 7.72 6.27 -11.62
N LEU A 102 9.04 6.36 -11.56
CA LEU A 102 9.86 5.64 -10.60
C LEU A 102 9.89 6.40 -9.28
N LEU A 103 9.81 5.66 -8.17
CA LEU A 103 9.89 6.17 -6.81
C LEU A 103 10.88 5.30 -6.03
N ILE A 104 12.09 5.82 -5.80
CA ILE A 104 13.05 5.18 -4.90
C ILE A 104 12.75 5.69 -3.49
N ARG A 105 12.18 4.82 -2.66
CA ARG A 105 11.61 5.18 -1.37
C ARG A 105 12.59 4.89 -0.25
N GLY A 106 13.05 5.94 0.42
CA GLY A 106 13.74 5.87 1.71
C GLY A 106 12.80 6.20 2.89
N ARG A 107 13.35 6.16 4.08
CA ARG A 107 12.69 6.57 5.32
C ARG A 107 12.45 8.07 5.35
N TYR A 108 13.46 8.86 5.00
CA TYR A 108 13.45 10.32 5.06
C TYR A 108 13.12 10.97 3.75
N GLY A 109 13.41 10.32 2.62
CA GLY A 109 13.21 10.87 1.30
C GLY A 109 12.66 9.88 0.27
N ILE A 110 12.05 10.42 -0.79
CA ILE A 110 11.67 9.67 -1.99
C ILE A 110 12.33 10.37 -3.17
N VAL A 111 13.25 9.67 -3.84
CA VAL A 111 13.86 10.16 -5.07
C VAL A 111 12.97 9.82 -6.25
N THR A 112 12.76 10.82 -7.13
CA THR A 112 11.85 10.72 -8.28
C THR A 112 12.61 11.04 -9.58
N PRO A 113 13.16 10.02 -10.28
CA PRO A 113 13.79 10.23 -11.58
C PRO A 113 12.84 10.87 -12.60
N GLY A 114 13.32 11.83 -13.37
CA GLY A 114 12.56 12.50 -14.44
C GLY A 114 11.50 13.50 -13.97
N VAL A 115 11.43 13.82 -12.67
CA VAL A 115 10.51 14.84 -12.11
C VAL A 115 11.32 15.77 -11.21
N PRO A 116 12.09 16.73 -11.77
CA PRO A 116 13.02 17.55 -11.00
C PRO A 116 12.31 18.46 -9.97
N GLY A 117 13.06 18.78 -8.92
CA GLY A 117 12.64 19.68 -7.85
C GLY A 117 12.60 19.03 -6.48
N VAL A 118 12.74 19.86 -5.43
CA VAL A 118 12.66 19.41 -4.03
C VAL A 118 11.31 19.81 -3.45
N ASN A 119 10.65 18.85 -2.84
CA ASN A 119 9.39 19.05 -2.13
C ASN A 119 9.54 18.57 -0.67
N VAL A 120 8.91 19.25 0.26
CA VAL A 120 8.88 18.87 1.69
C VAL A 120 7.45 18.49 2.08
N SER A 121 7.30 17.39 2.80
CA SER A 121 6.00 16.91 3.29
C SER A 121 5.18 18.04 3.94
N ARG A 122 3.90 18.09 3.64
CA ARG A 122 2.97 19.06 4.24
C ARG A 122 2.68 18.79 5.72
N ALA A 123 3.05 17.62 6.21
CA ALA A 123 2.92 17.27 7.63
C ALA A 123 3.94 18.05 8.49
N ILE A 124 5.12 18.36 7.94
CA ILE A 124 6.11 19.22 8.58
C ILE A 124 5.62 20.66 8.53
N ARG A 125 5.27 21.24 9.67
CA ARG A 125 4.65 22.55 9.76
C ARG A 125 5.61 23.67 10.15
N ASP A 126 6.71 23.33 10.83
CA ASP A 126 7.75 24.27 11.22
C ASP A 126 8.41 24.88 9.98
N ALA A 127 8.41 26.21 9.87
CA ALA A 127 8.87 26.92 8.69
C ALA A 127 10.39 26.84 8.54
N ASP A 128 11.13 26.96 9.66
CA ASP A 128 12.58 26.94 9.68
C ASP A 128 13.09 25.54 9.33
N ARG A 129 12.44 24.51 9.89
CA ARG A 129 12.75 23.12 9.54
C ARG A 129 12.48 22.82 8.05
N ARG A 130 11.37 23.31 7.52
CA ARG A 130 11.06 23.16 6.09
C ARG A 130 12.10 23.81 5.20
N GLU A 131 12.57 25.02 5.56
CA GLU A 131 13.62 25.72 4.81
C GLU A 131 14.95 24.97 4.88
N ALA A 132 15.36 24.50 6.07
CA ALA A 132 16.56 23.69 6.26
C ALA A 132 16.51 22.40 5.43
N LEU A 133 15.40 21.65 5.46
CA LEU A 133 15.21 20.44 4.68
C LEU A 133 15.19 20.72 3.17
N GLN A 134 14.62 21.85 2.73
CA GLN A 134 14.63 22.26 1.33
C GLN A 134 16.06 22.52 0.84
N ALA A 135 16.89 23.20 1.65
CA ALA A 135 18.29 23.45 1.35
C ALA A 135 19.09 22.15 1.30
N LEU A 136 18.95 21.29 2.33
CA LEU A 136 19.61 19.97 2.39
C LEU A 136 19.26 19.11 1.18
N GLY A 137 18.00 19.06 0.78
CA GLY A 137 17.58 18.33 -0.40
C GLY A 137 18.13 18.90 -1.72
N ALA A 138 18.23 20.23 -1.82
CA ALA A 138 18.82 20.88 -2.98
C ALA A 138 20.32 20.58 -3.09
N ASP A 139 21.04 20.63 -1.99
CA ASP A 139 22.46 20.28 -1.91
C ASP A 139 22.70 18.80 -2.24
N ALA A 140 21.87 17.90 -1.71
CA ALA A 140 21.96 16.47 -2.01
C ALA A 140 21.77 16.18 -3.51
N LEU A 141 20.88 16.86 -4.20
CA LEU A 141 20.66 16.70 -5.64
C LEU A 141 21.83 17.24 -6.47
N ALA A 142 22.57 18.24 -5.98
CA ALA A 142 23.73 18.84 -6.64
C ALA A 142 23.51 19.15 -8.13
N GLY A 143 22.32 19.63 -8.52
CA GLY A 143 21.94 19.97 -9.88
C GLY A 143 21.64 18.77 -10.80
N ARG A 144 21.55 17.55 -10.28
CA ARG A 144 21.09 16.37 -11.04
C ARG A 144 19.63 16.55 -11.46
N GLU A 145 19.26 16.03 -12.63
CA GLU A 145 17.87 16.05 -13.13
C GLU A 145 16.97 15.01 -12.42
N LEU A 146 17.00 15.02 -11.10
CA LEU A 146 16.20 14.18 -10.23
C LEU A 146 15.28 15.04 -9.38
N GLY A 147 14.17 14.48 -8.93
CA GLY A 147 13.35 15.12 -7.92
C GLY A 147 13.50 14.43 -6.57
N LEU A 148 13.11 15.15 -5.53
CA LEU A 148 13.14 14.67 -4.16
C LEU A 148 11.89 15.12 -3.41
N ILE A 149 11.32 14.20 -2.63
CA ILE A 149 10.23 14.49 -1.70
C ILE A 149 10.70 14.09 -0.31
N LEU A 150 11.00 15.09 0.55
CA LEU A 150 11.31 14.83 1.95
C LEU A 150 10.03 14.47 2.71
N ARG A 151 10.09 13.33 3.41
CA ARG A 151 8.97 12.74 4.15
C ARG A 151 8.85 13.36 5.55
N SER A 152 7.72 13.09 6.21
CA SER A 152 7.49 13.54 7.59
C SER A 152 8.53 13.01 8.58
N ALA A 153 9.07 11.81 8.36
CA ALA A 153 10.11 11.23 9.19
C ALA A 153 11.41 12.08 9.24
N ALA A 154 11.63 12.95 8.27
CA ALA A 154 12.75 13.89 8.26
C ALA A 154 12.59 15.08 9.25
N ASP A 155 11.39 15.27 9.83
CA ASP A 155 11.12 16.40 10.72
C ASP A 155 12.01 16.41 11.96
N GLN A 156 12.13 15.27 12.61
CA GLN A 156 12.87 15.10 13.87
C GLN A 156 14.20 14.33 13.73
N ALA A 157 14.58 13.99 12.49
CA ALA A 157 15.80 13.24 12.22
C ALA A 157 17.01 14.17 12.15
N ASP A 158 18.19 13.63 12.44
CA ASP A 158 19.45 14.34 12.28
C ASP A 158 19.75 14.57 10.79
N ASP A 159 20.26 15.77 10.48
CA ASP A 159 20.55 16.14 9.08
C ASP A 159 21.61 15.23 8.44
N SER A 160 22.55 14.66 9.25
CA SER A 160 23.53 13.69 8.79
C SER A 160 22.88 12.40 8.30
N ASP A 161 21.93 11.85 9.06
CA ASP A 161 21.24 10.61 8.71
C ASP A 161 20.38 10.79 7.46
N ILE A 162 19.72 11.96 7.36
CA ILE A 162 18.96 12.31 6.16
C ILE A 162 19.89 12.41 4.96
N ALA A 163 21.02 13.09 5.09
CA ALA A 163 21.96 13.29 3.99
C ALA A 163 22.58 11.97 3.51
N GLU A 164 22.91 11.06 4.42
CA GLU A 164 23.44 9.73 4.11
C GLU A 164 22.43 8.91 3.30
N GLU A 165 21.19 8.75 3.80
CA GLU A 165 20.13 8.04 3.07
C GLU A 165 19.83 8.66 1.70
N LEU A 166 19.79 9.99 1.63
CA LEU A 166 19.53 10.68 0.36
C LEU A 166 20.65 10.42 -0.65
N ALA A 167 21.93 10.42 -0.23
CA ALA A 167 23.05 10.16 -1.12
C ALA A 167 22.95 8.75 -1.72
N GLU A 168 22.69 7.73 -0.90
CA GLU A 168 22.53 6.34 -1.35
C GLU A 168 21.37 6.20 -2.35
N ASN A 169 20.19 6.76 -2.01
CA ASN A 169 19.01 6.68 -2.86
C ASN A 169 19.15 7.47 -4.17
N ILE A 170 19.87 8.58 -4.17
CA ILE A 170 20.17 9.38 -5.36
C ILE A 170 21.12 8.64 -6.29
N ASP A 171 22.17 8.02 -5.75
CA ASP A 171 23.11 7.23 -6.54
C ASP A 171 22.43 5.98 -7.13
N LEU A 172 21.60 5.28 -6.36
CA LEU A 172 20.76 4.19 -6.85
C LEU A 172 19.82 4.64 -7.97
N ALA A 173 19.13 5.77 -7.78
CA ALA A 173 18.24 6.36 -8.79
C ALA A 173 18.98 6.69 -10.08
N ALA A 174 20.19 7.24 -9.98
CA ALA A 174 21.02 7.59 -11.12
C ALA A 174 21.50 6.33 -11.86
N ALA A 175 21.92 5.29 -11.13
CA ALA A 175 22.34 4.01 -11.69
C ALA A 175 21.20 3.34 -12.46
N ILE A 176 20.01 3.26 -11.86
CA ILE A 176 18.81 2.70 -12.53
C ILE A 176 18.44 3.51 -13.78
N ALA A 177 18.45 4.84 -13.69
CA ALA A 177 18.10 5.70 -14.83
C ALA A 177 19.09 5.57 -16.00
N ALA A 178 20.36 5.29 -15.71
CA ALA A 178 21.39 5.05 -16.72
C ALA A 178 21.27 3.67 -17.39
N ASP A 179 20.67 2.70 -16.72
CA ASP A 179 20.54 1.31 -17.18
C ASP A 179 19.22 1.06 -17.94
N ILE A 180 18.95 1.91 -18.96
CA ILE A 180 17.76 1.80 -19.79
C ILE A 180 17.93 0.82 -20.95
N GLU A 181 19.16 0.60 -21.41
CA GLU A 181 19.43 -0.22 -22.58
C GLU A 181 19.70 -1.68 -22.18
N GLY A 182 19.16 -2.63 -22.94
CA GLY A 182 19.39 -4.06 -22.68
C GLY A 182 18.13 -4.91 -22.87
N ALA A 183 18.23 -6.17 -22.48
CA ALA A 183 17.10 -7.10 -22.42
C ALA A 183 16.18 -6.75 -21.24
N PRO A 184 14.93 -7.24 -21.23
CA PRO A 184 14.09 -7.16 -20.03
C PRO A 184 14.80 -7.76 -18.81
N GLU A 185 14.83 -7.01 -17.71
CA GLU A 185 15.57 -7.38 -16.49
C GLU A 185 14.93 -6.74 -15.25
N LEU A 186 15.00 -7.44 -14.11
CA LEU A 186 14.65 -6.89 -12.80
C LEU A 186 15.87 -6.11 -12.27
N LEU A 187 15.76 -4.80 -12.14
CA LEU A 187 16.86 -3.91 -11.75
C LEU A 187 16.89 -3.63 -10.25
N LEU A 188 15.72 -3.64 -9.61
CA LEU A 188 15.57 -3.45 -8.17
C LEU A 188 14.39 -4.28 -7.69
N ASP A 189 14.64 -5.14 -6.72
CA ASP A 189 13.58 -5.88 -6.04
C ASP A 189 12.68 -4.96 -5.21
N ALA A 190 11.49 -5.44 -4.90
CA ALA A 190 10.69 -4.81 -3.85
C ALA A 190 11.42 -4.91 -2.52
N ALA A 191 11.28 -3.87 -1.69
CA ALA A 191 11.93 -3.86 -0.37
C ALA A 191 11.42 -5.01 0.51
N ALA A 192 12.34 -5.62 1.26
CA ALA A 192 12.03 -6.65 2.24
C ALA A 192 11.04 -6.16 3.31
N PRO A 193 10.32 -7.07 4.01
CA PRO A 193 9.37 -6.70 5.05
C PRO A 193 9.98 -5.82 6.15
N ALA A 194 11.18 -6.15 6.63
CA ALA A 194 11.88 -5.38 7.66
C ALA A 194 12.21 -3.96 7.17
N ASP A 195 12.75 -3.82 5.96
CA ASP A 195 13.07 -2.52 5.36
C ASP A 195 11.83 -1.67 5.14
N THR A 196 10.74 -2.32 4.67
CA THR A 196 9.47 -1.64 4.48
C THR A 196 8.88 -1.16 5.80
N ALA A 197 8.94 -1.98 6.85
CA ALA A 197 8.51 -1.61 8.20
C ALA A 197 9.34 -0.44 8.75
N TRP A 198 10.66 -0.52 8.65
CA TRP A 198 11.56 0.56 9.06
C TRP A 198 11.29 1.87 8.36
N ARG A 199 11.04 1.81 7.07
CA ARG A 199 10.77 2.97 6.21
C ARG A 199 9.38 3.57 6.43
N ASP A 200 8.33 2.73 6.46
CA ASP A 200 6.95 3.20 6.36
C ASP A 200 6.23 3.28 7.71
N TRP A 201 6.74 2.59 8.75
CA TRP A 201 6.20 2.65 10.11
C TRP A 201 7.03 3.54 11.05
N ALA A 202 7.78 4.47 10.47
CA ALA A 202 8.65 5.38 11.22
C ALA A 202 7.90 6.39 12.09
N GLU A 203 6.65 6.74 11.71
CA GLU A 203 5.86 7.75 12.40
C GLU A 203 4.42 7.32 12.69
N PRO A 204 4.01 7.47 13.95
CA PRO A 204 4.86 7.68 15.12
C PRO A 204 5.86 6.55 15.28
N ALA A 205 7.03 6.82 15.85
CA ALA A 205 8.03 5.80 16.09
C ALA A 205 7.44 4.66 16.95
N PRO A 206 7.80 3.40 16.67
CA PRO A 206 7.39 2.30 17.53
C PRO A 206 8.07 2.40 18.89
N ASP A 207 7.34 2.04 19.95
CA ASP A 207 7.88 2.00 21.32
C ASP A 207 8.85 0.82 21.49
N VAL A 208 8.61 -0.27 20.76
CA VAL A 208 9.40 -1.50 20.79
C VAL A 208 9.52 -2.09 19.40
N VAL A 209 10.71 -2.55 19.04
CA VAL A 209 10.98 -3.38 17.86
C VAL A 209 11.67 -4.64 18.34
N GLU A 210 11.11 -5.80 18.03
CA GLU A 210 11.65 -7.11 18.43
C GLU A 210 11.78 -8.02 17.21
N GLU A 211 12.86 -8.80 17.20
CA GLU A 211 13.14 -9.79 16.17
C GLU A 211 12.94 -11.21 16.72
N PHE A 212 12.32 -12.07 15.94
CA PHE A 212 12.00 -13.44 16.26
C PHE A 212 12.40 -14.36 15.10
N ASP A 213 12.64 -15.64 15.35
CA ASP A 213 12.76 -16.63 14.28
C ASP A 213 11.39 -16.76 13.56
N ASP A 214 10.35 -17.16 14.30
CA ASP A 214 8.96 -17.07 13.85
C ASP A 214 8.20 -16.01 14.65
N LEU A 215 7.21 -15.36 14.05
CA LEU A 215 6.35 -14.42 14.78
C LEU A 215 5.69 -15.09 15.99
N PRO A 216 5.50 -14.39 17.12
CA PRO A 216 4.83 -14.92 18.31
C PRO A 216 3.46 -15.52 18.04
N ASP A 217 3.07 -16.55 18.80
CA ASP A 217 1.83 -17.32 18.60
C ASP A 217 0.57 -16.45 18.58
N ASP A 218 0.48 -15.45 19.43
CA ASP A 218 -0.66 -14.52 19.48
C ASP A 218 -0.78 -13.65 18.21
N ILE A 219 0.34 -13.29 17.61
CA ILE A 219 0.39 -12.61 16.31
C ILE A 219 0.01 -13.58 15.19
N LEU A 220 0.55 -14.80 15.21
CA LEU A 220 0.21 -15.85 14.24
C LEU A 220 -1.28 -16.19 14.27
N ASP A 221 -1.88 -16.32 15.46
CA ASP A 221 -3.32 -16.53 15.62
C ASP A 221 -4.13 -15.38 15.04
N ALA A 222 -3.71 -14.14 15.28
CA ALA A 222 -4.35 -12.96 14.70
C ALA A 222 -4.26 -12.94 13.17
N ILE A 223 -3.12 -13.34 12.60
CA ILE A 223 -2.92 -13.46 11.15
C ILE A 223 -3.81 -14.58 10.58
N HIS A 224 -3.84 -15.75 11.19
CA HIS A 224 -4.67 -16.87 10.74
C HIS A 224 -6.17 -16.54 10.80
N ALA A 225 -6.61 -15.78 11.83
CA ALA A 225 -7.99 -15.32 11.92
C ALA A 225 -8.42 -14.44 10.74
N LEU A 226 -7.47 -13.72 10.09
CA LEU A 226 -7.75 -12.92 8.89
C LEU A 226 -8.07 -13.78 7.64
N LEU A 227 -7.71 -15.06 7.62
CA LEU A 227 -8.06 -15.96 6.52
C LEU A 227 -9.54 -16.32 6.52
N SER A 228 -10.22 -16.20 7.67
CA SER A 228 -11.68 -16.30 7.75
C SER A 228 -12.33 -15.05 7.17
N PRO A 229 -13.38 -15.18 6.33
CA PRO A 229 -14.11 -14.00 5.84
C PRO A 229 -14.86 -13.27 6.96
N ARG A 230 -15.12 -13.92 8.08
CA ARG A 230 -15.90 -13.38 9.19
C ARG A 230 -15.08 -12.45 10.08
N VAL A 231 -15.60 -11.27 10.33
CA VAL A 231 -15.06 -10.27 11.25
C VAL A 231 -16.03 -10.08 12.40
N ALA A 232 -15.59 -10.34 13.63
CA ALA A 232 -16.41 -10.14 14.81
C ALA A 232 -16.58 -8.62 15.09
N LEU A 233 -17.80 -8.22 15.41
CA LEU A 233 -18.15 -6.85 15.78
C LEU A 233 -18.76 -6.84 17.20
N PRO A 234 -18.80 -5.67 17.87
CA PRO A 234 -19.36 -5.57 19.23
C PRO A 234 -20.82 -6.03 19.31
N GLY A 235 -21.18 -6.66 20.44
CA GLY A 235 -22.56 -7.08 20.72
C GLY A 235 -23.02 -8.34 20.00
N GLY A 236 -22.09 -9.17 19.51
CA GLY A 236 -22.40 -10.39 18.77
C GLY A 236 -22.73 -10.15 17.29
N ALA A 237 -22.66 -8.90 16.84
CA ALA A 237 -22.68 -8.56 15.41
C ALA A 237 -21.42 -9.05 14.70
N PHE A 238 -21.46 -9.14 13.39
CA PHE A 238 -20.32 -9.52 12.57
C PHE A 238 -20.44 -8.97 11.15
N ALA A 239 -19.31 -8.84 10.47
CA ALA A 239 -19.27 -8.62 9.04
C ALA A 239 -18.67 -9.84 8.34
N VAL A 240 -18.99 -10.01 7.06
CA VAL A 240 -18.39 -10.99 6.16
C VAL A 240 -17.72 -10.22 5.03
N ILE A 241 -16.43 -10.45 4.82
CA ILE A 241 -15.62 -9.78 3.78
C ILE A 241 -15.14 -10.84 2.80
N GLU A 242 -15.67 -10.83 1.59
CA GLU A 242 -15.41 -11.86 0.58
C GLU A 242 -14.90 -11.25 -0.72
N PRO A 243 -13.66 -11.56 -1.12
CA PRO A 243 -13.20 -11.24 -2.46
C PRO A 243 -13.87 -12.17 -3.48
N THR A 244 -14.49 -11.58 -4.48
CA THR A 244 -15.00 -12.28 -5.67
C THR A 244 -14.09 -12.01 -6.87
N SER A 245 -14.38 -12.63 -8.02
CA SER A 245 -13.65 -12.35 -9.26
C SER A 245 -13.79 -10.90 -9.77
N ALA A 246 -14.83 -10.17 -9.36
CA ALA A 246 -15.12 -8.83 -9.85
C ALA A 246 -14.89 -7.73 -8.82
N LEU A 247 -15.21 -7.99 -7.57
CA LEU A 247 -15.21 -7.00 -6.49
C LEU A 247 -15.03 -7.66 -5.12
N VAL A 248 -14.82 -6.85 -4.09
CA VAL A 248 -14.91 -7.31 -2.70
C VAL A 248 -16.32 -7.01 -2.21
N ALA A 249 -17.03 -8.05 -1.78
CA ALA A 249 -18.33 -7.92 -1.14
C ALA A 249 -18.16 -7.88 0.38
N VAL A 250 -18.90 -6.97 1.03
CA VAL A 250 -18.94 -6.85 2.50
C VAL A 250 -20.39 -6.85 2.94
N ASP A 251 -20.75 -7.77 3.83
CA ASP A 251 -22.08 -7.91 4.39
C ASP A 251 -22.06 -7.71 5.91
N VAL A 252 -22.97 -6.90 6.46
CA VAL A 252 -23.05 -6.59 7.90
C VAL A 252 -24.26 -7.22 8.54
N ASN A 253 -24.00 -8.05 9.57
CA ASN A 253 -25.02 -8.74 10.33
C ASN A 253 -25.06 -8.24 11.79
N THR A 254 -26.24 -7.93 12.29
CA THR A 254 -26.44 -7.46 13.67
C THR A 254 -26.34 -8.55 14.73
N GLY A 255 -26.38 -9.84 14.32
CA GLY A 255 -26.42 -10.97 15.24
C GLY A 255 -27.81 -11.10 15.92
N PRO A 256 -27.84 -11.39 17.23
CA PRO A 256 -29.11 -11.65 17.93
C PRO A 256 -29.97 -10.41 18.13
N ASP A 257 -29.38 -9.21 18.20
CA ASP A 257 -30.12 -7.94 18.37
C ASP A 257 -30.38 -7.28 17.00
N THR A 258 -31.62 -7.33 16.54
CA THR A 258 -32.06 -6.78 15.26
C THR A 258 -32.64 -5.37 15.37
N SER A 259 -32.45 -4.70 16.52
CA SER A 259 -32.93 -3.33 16.70
C SER A 259 -32.22 -2.32 15.79
N PRO A 260 -32.87 -1.21 15.40
CA PRO A 260 -32.22 -0.15 14.62
C PRO A 260 -30.95 0.40 15.30
N ALA A 261 -30.93 0.46 16.63
CA ALA A 261 -29.76 0.90 17.39
C ALA A 261 -28.58 -0.07 17.27
N ALA A 262 -28.85 -1.38 17.28
CA ALA A 262 -27.85 -2.43 17.05
C ALA A 262 -27.31 -2.37 15.61
N ALA A 263 -28.18 -2.18 14.63
CA ALA A 263 -27.79 -2.03 13.23
C ALA A 263 -26.82 -0.84 13.03
N LEU A 264 -27.18 0.34 13.53
CA LEU A 264 -26.30 1.52 13.45
C LEU A 264 -24.96 1.28 14.16
N LYS A 265 -24.98 0.66 15.34
CA LYS A 265 -23.78 0.37 16.12
C LYS A 265 -22.86 -0.61 15.39
N ALA A 266 -23.40 -1.68 14.79
CA ALA A 266 -22.64 -2.65 14.00
C ALA A 266 -22.01 -1.98 12.76
N ASN A 267 -22.79 -1.18 12.04
CA ASN A 267 -22.32 -0.46 10.85
C ASN A 267 -21.19 0.53 11.19
N ILE A 268 -21.31 1.29 12.27
CA ILE A 268 -20.25 2.21 12.71
C ILE A 268 -18.99 1.44 13.12
N ALA A 269 -19.14 0.31 13.82
CA ALA A 269 -18.02 -0.51 14.23
C ALA A 269 -17.26 -1.04 13.01
N LEU A 270 -17.98 -1.57 12.01
CA LEU A 270 -17.36 -1.97 10.75
C LEU A 270 -16.71 -0.79 10.03
N ALA A 271 -17.41 0.34 9.86
CA ALA A 271 -16.88 1.50 9.14
C ALA A 271 -15.53 1.98 9.70
N ARG A 272 -15.34 1.88 11.01
CA ARG A 272 -14.07 2.22 11.68
C ARG A 272 -12.97 1.20 11.49
N ASP A 273 -13.31 -0.09 11.44
CA ASP A 273 -12.35 -1.20 11.32
C ASP A 273 -12.06 -1.58 9.86
N LEU A 274 -12.91 -1.22 8.93
CA LEU A 274 -12.83 -1.64 7.53
C LEU A 274 -11.49 -1.32 6.85
N PRO A 275 -10.88 -0.13 7.00
CA PRO A 275 -9.58 0.16 6.41
C PRO A 275 -8.52 -0.84 6.88
N ARG A 276 -8.46 -1.13 8.17
CA ARG A 276 -7.54 -2.11 8.76
C ARG A 276 -7.80 -3.51 8.21
N GLN A 277 -9.05 -3.95 8.16
CA GLN A 277 -9.43 -5.28 7.63
C GLN A 277 -9.04 -5.45 6.16
N LEU A 278 -9.27 -4.43 5.34
CA LEU A 278 -8.88 -4.44 3.93
C LEU A 278 -7.36 -4.45 3.75
N ARG A 279 -6.64 -3.67 4.54
CA ARG A 279 -5.18 -3.57 4.52
C ARG A 279 -4.53 -4.90 4.92
N LEU A 280 -4.92 -5.46 6.06
CA LEU A 280 -4.39 -6.73 6.57
C LEU A 280 -4.67 -7.92 5.65
N ARG A 281 -5.82 -7.94 4.99
CA ARG A 281 -6.20 -8.98 4.03
C ARG A 281 -5.63 -8.75 2.62
N GLY A 282 -4.98 -7.61 2.38
CA GLY A 282 -4.46 -7.23 1.06
C GLY A 282 -5.58 -7.04 0.02
N LEU A 283 -6.75 -6.55 0.42
CA LEU A 283 -7.92 -6.42 -0.46
C LEU A 283 -8.04 -5.00 -1.01
N GLY A 284 -8.33 -4.92 -2.31
CA GLY A 284 -8.53 -3.67 -3.03
C GLY A 284 -9.36 -3.86 -4.32
N GLY A 285 -9.46 -2.80 -5.10
CA GLY A 285 -10.33 -2.72 -6.28
C GLY A 285 -11.70 -2.18 -5.90
N GLN A 286 -12.72 -2.57 -6.63
CA GLN A 286 -14.10 -2.22 -6.33
C GLN A 286 -14.56 -2.95 -5.07
N ILE A 287 -15.18 -2.23 -4.15
CA ILE A 287 -15.69 -2.77 -2.89
C ILE A 287 -17.13 -2.31 -2.75
N VAL A 288 -18.02 -3.25 -2.46
CA VAL A 288 -19.45 -3.01 -2.24
C VAL A 288 -19.81 -3.49 -0.84
N ILE A 289 -20.46 -2.61 -0.08
CA ILE A 289 -20.84 -2.88 1.30
C ILE A 289 -22.37 -2.88 1.41
N ASP A 290 -22.91 -4.00 1.87
CA ASP A 290 -24.29 -4.12 2.30
C ASP A 290 -24.36 -3.90 3.81
N PHE A 291 -24.67 -2.68 4.20
CA PHE A 291 -24.82 -2.31 5.60
C PHE A 291 -26.14 -2.84 6.16
N ALA A 292 -26.14 -3.23 7.44
CA ALA A 292 -27.37 -3.54 8.14
C ALA A 292 -28.38 -2.40 8.00
N PRO A 293 -29.70 -2.69 7.89
CA PRO A 293 -30.70 -1.69 7.55
C PRO A 293 -30.71 -0.47 8.46
N ILE A 294 -30.60 0.72 7.87
CA ILE A 294 -30.61 2.01 8.55
C ILE A 294 -31.47 3.04 7.79
N SER A 295 -31.92 4.06 8.51
CA SER A 295 -32.66 5.17 7.92
C SER A 295 -31.76 6.04 7.03
N LYS A 296 -32.38 6.81 6.09
CA LYS A 296 -31.64 7.78 5.27
C LYS A 296 -30.86 8.81 6.07
N ARG A 297 -31.38 9.19 7.26
CA ARG A 297 -30.71 10.14 8.16
C ARG A 297 -29.42 9.55 8.74
N GLU A 298 -29.43 8.28 9.08
CA GLU A 298 -28.28 7.58 9.66
C GLU A 298 -27.19 7.30 8.63
N ARG A 299 -27.51 7.24 7.33
CA ARG A 299 -26.51 7.15 6.24
C ARG A 299 -25.49 8.28 6.31
N GLY A 300 -25.93 9.51 6.63
CA GLY A 300 -25.03 10.65 6.80
C GLY A 300 -24.00 10.47 7.93
N ILE A 301 -24.38 9.73 9.00
CA ILE A 301 -23.45 9.38 10.08
C ILE A 301 -22.39 8.39 9.55
N LEU A 302 -22.80 7.36 8.84
CA LEU A 302 -21.86 6.39 8.23
C LEU A 302 -20.92 7.03 7.22
N ASP A 303 -21.41 7.95 6.40
CA ASP A 303 -20.57 8.71 5.47
C ASP A 303 -19.44 9.45 6.19
N GLN A 304 -19.74 10.04 7.33
CA GLN A 304 -18.75 10.75 8.15
C GLN A 304 -17.75 9.78 8.80
N GLU A 305 -18.23 8.65 9.34
CA GLU A 305 -17.36 7.64 9.95
C GLU A 305 -16.44 7.00 8.91
N LEU A 306 -16.93 6.65 7.73
CA LEU A 306 -16.13 6.13 6.63
C LEU A 306 -15.08 7.15 6.17
N LYS A 307 -15.47 8.42 5.94
CA LYS A 307 -14.53 9.49 5.57
C LYS A 307 -13.43 9.67 6.60
N LYS A 308 -13.79 9.60 7.88
CA LYS A 308 -12.82 9.70 8.97
C LYS A 308 -11.86 8.49 9.00
N ALA A 309 -12.40 7.27 8.87
CA ALA A 309 -11.64 6.04 8.92
C ALA A 309 -10.67 5.89 7.74
N PHE A 310 -11.10 6.23 6.51
CA PHE A 310 -10.28 6.16 5.30
C PHE A 310 -9.39 7.38 5.05
N ARG A 311 -9.48 8.42 5.88
CA ARG A 311 -8.63 9.63 5.72
C ARG A 311 -7.13 9.34 5.67
N PRO A 312 -6.56 8.41 6.46
CA PRO A 312 -5.14 8.07 6.38
C PRO A 312 -4.71 7.44 5.05
N GLU A 313 -5.61 6.74 4.34
CA GLU A 313 -5.31 6.13 3.05
C GLU A 313 -5.25 7.14 1.89
N GLY A 314 -5.73 8.37 2.11
CA GLY A 314 -5.64 9.46 1.15
C GLY A 314 -6.26 9.12 -0.21
N PRO A 315 -5.53 9.35 -1.34
CA PRO A 315 -6.06 9.11 -2.68
C PRO A 315 -6.17 7.62 -3.06
N ASP A 316 -5.61 6.73 -2.28
CA ASP A 316 -5.63 5.29 -2.55
C ASP A 316 -6.99 4.66 -2.22
N ALA A 317 -7.86 5.37 -1.47
CA ALA A 317 -9.24 4.98 -1.21
C ALA A 317 -10.22 6.09 -1.64
N VAL A 318 -11.11 5.76 -2.57
CA VAL A 318 -12.14 6.67 -3.10
C VAL A 318 -13.52 6.19 -2.67
N LEU A 319 -14.16 6.94 -1.78
CA LEU A 319 -15.53 6.68 -1.32
C LEU A 319 -16.52 7.24 -2.35
N THR A 320 -17.21 6.35 -3.10
CA THR A 320 -18.16 6.74 -4.16
C THR A 320 -19.52 7.11 -3.58
N GLY A 321 -19.98 6.36 -2.56
CA GLY A 321 -21.23 6.63 -1.85
C GLY A 321 -22.32 5.58 -2.07
N TRP A 322 -23.57 5.95 -1.76
CA TRP A 322 -24.72 5.05 -1.78
C TRP A 322 -25.29 4.84 -3.15
N THR A 323 -25.57 3.59 -3.51
CA THR A 323 -26.30 3.22 -4.72
C THR A 323 -27.81 3.43 -4.56
N ALA A 324 -28.54 3.35 -5.66
CA ALA A 324 -30.00 3.36 -5.65
C ALA A 324 -30.60 2.15 -4.91
N MET A 325 -29.88 1.02 -4.88
CA MET A 325 -30.28 -0.19 -4.16
C MET A 325 -29.97 -0.14 -2.66
N GLY A 326 -29.24 0.88 -2.19
CA GLY A 326 -28.91 1.04 -0.78
C GLY A 326 -27.58 0.42 -0.38
N LEU A 327 -26.77 -0.05 -1.30
CA LEU A 327 -25.42 -0.49 -1.09
C LEU A 327 -24.48 0.71 -1.03
N TYR A 328 -23.32 0.57 -0.37
CA TYR A 328 -22.27 1.58 -0.38
C TYR A 328 -21.11 1.14 -1.26
N GLU A 329 -20.66 2.01 -2.16
CA GLU A 329 -19.57 1.72 -3.07
C GLU A 329 -18.32 2.53 -2.76
N MET A 330 -17.18 1.88 -2.90
CA MET A 330 -15.87 2.51 -2.84
C MET A 330 -14.86 1.79 -3.75
N ASN A 331 -13.77 2.45 -4.03
CA ASN A 331 -12.62 1.85 -4.72
C ASN A 331 -11.36 2.05 -3.87
N ARG A 332 -10.56 0.99 -3.72
CA ARG A 332 -9.28 1.01 -3.05
C ARG A 332 -8.18 0.49 -3.98
N LYS A 333 -7.03 1.12 -3.97
CA LYS A 333 -5.88 0.67 -4.75
C LYS A 333 -5.50 -0.77 -4.37
N ARG A 334 -5.13 -1.58 -5.37
CA ARG A 334 -4.57 -2.93 -5.17
C ARG A 334 -3.06 -2.82 -5.05
N ASP A 335 -2.58 -2.43 -3.91
CA ASP A 335 -1.17 -2.20 -3.59
C ASP A 335 -0.54 -3.33 -2.78
N ARG A 336 -1.34 -4.30 -2.34
CA ARG A 336 -0.89 -5.46 -1.55
C ARG A 336 -1.35 -6.76 -2.17
N ILE A 337 -0.52 -7.79 -2.05
CA ILE A 337 -0.90 -9.14 -2.43
C ILE A 337 -1.90 -9.67 -1.39
N PRO A 338 -3.02 -10.28 -1.82
CA PRO A 338 -3.98 -10.85 -0.88
C PRO A 338 -3.34 -11.87 0.07
N LEU A 339 -3.62 -11.73 1.36
CA LEU A 339 -3.09 -12.61 2.42
C LEU A 339 -3.36 -14.10 2.14
N ALA A 340 -4.55 -14.40 1.60
CA ALA A 340 -4.93 -15.75 1.23
C ALA A 340 -4.06 -16.36 0.11
N LEU A 341 -3.38 -15.54 -0.71
CA LEU A 341 -2.42 -16.02 -1.71
C LEU A 341 -1.03 -16.19 -1.08
N LEU A 342 -0.66 -15.33 -0.13
CA LEU A 342 0.63 -15.38 0.56
C LEU A 342 0.74 -16.62 1.46
N LEU A 343 -0.32 -16.95 2.19
CA LEU A 343 -0.30 -18.05 3.16
C LEU A 343 -0.96 -19.35 2.66
N GLY A 344 -1.49 -19.34 1.43
CA GLY A 344 -2.32 -20.41 0.94
C GLY A 344 -3.74 -20.36 1.54
N LYS A 345 -4.70 -21.01 0.90
CA LYS A 345 -5.99 -21.26 1.55
C LYS A 345 -5.75 -22.35 2.60
N ALA A 346 -6.08 -22.02 3.86
CA ALA A 346 -6.20 -23.04 4.89
C ALA A 346 -7.24 -24.10 4.51
#